data_1c27370adb0893775df47aba660c8439
#
_entry.id   1c27370adb0893775df47aba660c8439
#
_cell.length_a   1.000
_cell.length_b   1.000
_cell.length_c   1.000
_cell.angle_alpha   90.00
_cell.angle_beta   90.00
_cell.angle_gamma   90.00
#
_symmetry.space_group_name_H-M   'P 1'
#
loop_
_entity.id
_entity.type
_entity.pdbx_description
1 polymer ?
#
loop_
_entity_poly.entity_id
_entity_poly.type
_entity_poly.pdbx_seq_one_letter_code
_entity_poly.pdbx_strand_id
1 'polypeptide(L)'
;MFLKNLQIKNFRNYDSLDISLSKGTNIIYGNNGQGKTNLLESIYVLAFTKSHRSFIDKNLIKSDKESAIIKGTILNNIPYNLEIILNKNKKQVKIDNNSVSKIGTYIEKMNIIIFYSEDLNLIKGFPSERRKYLNLELSQISPNYYNTINDYNKLLKIRNDYLKRINNGEDINQSYFKILTDYIMEKSVFIYQMRNKYIERLNKVCPDIFKEITGRDGFKIVYSPSINLENFEKETIRNSLLEAFNNNLEKEIKIKSTLYGPHHDDFDFVLNEENLRNYGSQGQQRIAVLSLKLSEIKILQDYKGTSPIILLDDVFSELDHQKKNNLLKFIDNDMQVIITTTDLDNIDKQIIDKSKLIKIDKGKIVEEVR
;
A
#
# COMPACT_ATOMS: atom_id res chain seq x y z
N MET A 1 -15.63 10.19 -0.40
CA MET A 1 -15.33 9.59 -1.72
C MET A 1 -15.84 8.16 -1.74
N PHE A 2 -16.42 7.68 -2.87
CA PHE A 2 -16.78 6.26 -3.00
C PHE A 2 -16.77 5.79 -4.47
N LEU A 3 -16.52 4.51 -4.66
CA LEU A 3 -16.60 3.82 -5.95
C LEU A 3 -18.07 3.47 -6.22
N LYS A 4 -18.69 4.14 -7.20
CA LYS A 4 -20.10 3.93 -7.54
C LYS A 4 -20.30 2.71 -8.42
N ASN A 5 -19.46 2.56 -9.42
CA ASN A 5 -19.56 1.47 -10.40
C ASN A 5 -18.18 0.88 -10.68
N LEU A 6 -18.13 -0.42 -10.88
CA LEU A 6 -16.92 -1.16 -11.26
C LEU A 6 -17.22 -2.09 -12.41
N GLN A 7 -16.45 -1.96 -13.48
CA GLN A 7 -16.49 -2.83 -14.65
C GLN A 7 -15.18 -3.56 -14.83
N ILE A 8 -15.24 -4.84 -15.00
CA ILE A 8 -14.08 -5.72 -15.18
C ILE A 8 -14.27 -6.51 -16.46
N LYS A 9 -13.19 -6.67 -17.24
CA LYS A 9 -13.17 -7.55 -18.42
C LYS A 9 -11.86 -8.33 -18.45
N ASN A 10 -11.95 -9.67 -18.60
CA ASN A 10 -10.82 -10.59 -18.72
C ASN A 10 -9.79 -10.49 -17.58
N PHE A 11 -10.23 -10.28 -16.35
CA PHE A 11 -9.36 -10.12 -15.19
C PHE A 11 -9.45 -11.36 -14.29
N ARG A 12 -8.33 -12.01 -14.02
CA ARG A 12 -8.26 -13.22 -13.19
C ARG A 12 -9.25 -14.28 -13.68
N ASN A 13 -10.26 -14.63 -12.89
CA ASN A 13 -11.31 -15.59 -13.24
C ASN A 13 -12.55 -14.95 -13.93
N TYR A 14 -12.60 -13.62 -13.98
CA TYR A 14 -13.73 -12.90 -14.59
C TYR A 14 -13.61 -12.77 -16.11
N ASP A 15 -14.65 -13.17 -16.85
CA ASP A 15 -14.80 -12.81 -18.26
C ASP A 15 -15.28 -11.36 -18.39
N SER A 16 -16.36 -11.05 -17.69
CA SER A 16 -16.90 -9.70 -17.56
C SER A 16 -17.72 -9.60 -16.27
N LEU A 17 -17.65 -8.44 -15.65
CA LEU A 17 -18.48 -8.08 -14.52
C LEU A 17 -18.81 -6.59 -14.64
N ASP A 18 -20.04 -6.24 -14.36
CA ASP A 18 -20.50 -4.87 -14.15
C ASP A 18 -21.28 -4.83 -12.83
N ILE A 19 -20.83 -4.03 -11.87
CA ILE A 19 -21.39 -3.98 -10.53
C ILE A 19 -21.52 -2.54 -10.04
N SER A 20 -22.70 -2.22 -9.50
CA SER A 20 -22.93 -0.97 -8.78
C SER A 20 -22.74 -1.20 -7.30
N LEU A 21 -22.04 -0.28 -6.62
CA LEU A 21 -21.76 -0.34 -5.20
C LEU A 21 -22.50 0.77 -4.45
N SER A 22 -22.90 0.52 -3.22
CA SER A 22 -23.50 1.53 -2.33
C SER A 22 -22.41 2.41 -1.71
N LYS A 23 -22.76 3.62 -1.28
CA LYS A 23 -21.87 4.52 -0.54
C LYS A 23 -21.43 3.92 0.81
N GLY A 24 -22.29 3.15 1.47
CA GLY A 24 -22.02 2.49 2.74
C GLY A 24 -21.33 1.13 2.58
N THR A 25 -21.75 0.16 3.39
CA THR A 25 -21.17 -1.18 3.41
C THR A 25 -21.72 -2.03 2.25
N ASN A 26 -20.82 -2.71 1.57
CA ASN A 26 -21.11 -3.70 0.54
C ASN A 26 -20.49 -5.04 0.99
N ILE A 27 -21.28 -6.09 1.08
CA ILE A 27 -20.84 -7.42 1.50
C ILE A 27 -20.86 -8.33 0.27
N ILE A 28 -19.69 -8.78 -0.15
CA ILE A 28 -19.49 -9.71 -1.26
C ILE A 28 -19.30 -11.11 -0.64
N TYR A 29 -20.24 -12.03 -0.84
CA TYR A 29 -20.21 -13.33 -0.22
C TYR A 29 -20.35 -14.48 -1.23
N GLY A 30 -19.98 -15.69 -0.81
CA GLY A 30 -20.01 -16.91 -1.62
C GLY A 30 -18.88 -17.87 -1.26
N ASN A 31 -18.90 -19.07 -1.78
CA ASN A 31 -17.93 -20.12 -1.46
C ASN A 31 -16.48 -19.71 -1.79
N ASN A 32 -15.50 -20.43 -1.25
CA ASN A 32 -14.11 -20.23 -1.59
C ASN A 32 -13.83 -20.48 -3.07
N GLY A 33 -12.91 -19.71 -3.65
CA GLY A 33 -12.53 -19.84 -5.07
C GLY A 33 -13.52 -19.21 -6.07
N GLN A 34 -14.62 -18.59 -5.63
CA GLN A 34 -15.63 -18.03 -6.55
C GLN A 34 -15.20 -16.67 -7.16
N GLY A 35 -14.16 -16.03 -6.64
CA GLY A 35 -13.62 -14.78 -7.19
C GLY A 35 -13.75 -13.55 -6.31
N LYS A 36 -14.28 -13.66 -5.08
CA LYS A 36 -14.46 -12.53 -4.15
C LYS A 36 -13.19 -11.72 -3.96
N THR A 37 -12.09 -12.37 -3.57
CA THR A 37 -10.77 -11.74 -3.43
C THR A 37 -10.27 -11.13 -4.74
N ASN A 38 -10.54 -11.78 -5.90
CA ASN A 38 -10.15 -11.23 -7.20
C ASN A 38 -10.94 -9.96 -7.56
N LEU A 39 -12.20 -9.88 -7.15
CA LEU A 39 -12.99 -8.64 -7.29
C LEU A 39 -12.38 -7.51 -6.45
N LEU A 40 -12.06 -7.79 -5.20
CA LEU A 40 -11.42 -6.82 -4.30
C LEU A 40 -10.02 -6.43 -4.80
N GLU A 41 -9.24 -7.41 -5.32
CA GLU A 41 -7.96 -7.15 -5.99
C GLU A 41 -8.12 -6.22 -7.19
N SER A 42 -9.20 -6.33 -7.97
CA SER A 42 -9.43 -5.41 -9.09
C SER A 42 -9.65 -3.97 -8.65
N ILE A 43 -10.33 -3.74 -7.52
CA ILE A 43 -10.49 -2.41 -6.92
C ILE A 43 -9.13 -1.86 -6.45
N TYR A 44 -8.32 -2.72 -5.82
CA TYR A 44 -6.97 -2.37 -5.43
C TYR A 44 -6.09 -2.01 -6.63
N VAL A 45 -6.14 -2.81 -7.71
CA VAL A 45 -5.42 -2.52 -8.95
C VAL A 45 -5.90 -1.22 -9.56
N LEU A 46 -7.21 -0.94 -9.55
CA LEU A 46 -7.77 0.33 -10.05
C LEU A 46 -7.21 1.54 -9.28
N ALA A 47 -6.97 1.43 -7.98
CA ALA A 47 -6.41 2.52 -7.18
C ALA A 47 -4.90 2.68 -7.37
N PHE A 48 -4.13 1.58 -7.30
CA PHE A 48 -2.67 1.61 -7.23
C PHE A 48 -1.94 1.23 -8.51
N THR A 49 -2.67 0.84 -9.54
CA THR A 49 -2.11 0.33 -10.81
C THR A 49 -1.25 -0.93 -10.67
N LYS A 50 -1.22 -1.56 -9.49
CA LYS A 50 -0.46 -2.77 -9.17
C LYS A 50 -1.30 -3.67 -8.26
N SER A 51 -1.08 -4.98 -8.32
CA SER A 51 -1.69 -5.91 -7.38
C SER A 51 -0.90 -5.96 -6.06
N HIS A 52 -1.60 -6.19 -4.95
CA HIS A 52 -0.98 -6.52 -3.66
C HIS A 52 -0.52 -7.98 -3.60
N ARG A 53 -1.11 -8.88 -4.43
CA ARG A 53 -0.87 -10.33 -4.45
C ARG A 53 0.13 -10.79 -5.53
N SER A 54 0.29 -10.00 -6.60
CA SER A 54 1.15 -10.38 -7.73
C SER A 54 2.04 -9.23 -8.17
N PHE A 55 3.34 -9.51 -8.33
CA PHE A 55 4.31 -8.54 -8.88
C PHE A 55 4.28 -8.49 -10.42
N ILE A 56 3.61 -9.44 -11.06
CA ILE A 56 3.61 -9.61 -12.52
C ILE A 56 2.21 -9.26 -13.05
N ASP A 57 2.09 -8.14 -13.76
CA ASP A 57 0.82 -7.65 -14.33
C ASP A 57 0.16 -8.69 -15.26
N LYS A 58 0.97 -9.47 -15.99
CA LYS A 58 0.48 -10.56 -16.87
C LYS A 58 -0.39 -11.58 -16.14
N ASN A 59 -0.10 -11.84 -14.85
CA ASN A 59 -0.86 -12.81 -14.05
C ASN A 59 -2.25 -12.29 -13.66
N LEU A 60 -2.54 -11.01 -13.91
CA LEU A 60 -3.85 -10.40 -13.68
C LEU A 60 -4.80 -10.60 -14.87
N ILE A 61 -4.25 -10.89 -16.04
CA ILE A 61 -5.01 -11.15 -17.26
C ILE A 61 -5.53 -12.60 -17.19
N LYS A 62 -6.82 -12.78 -17.52
CA LYS A 62 -7.43 -14.12 -17.59
C LYS A 62 -6.64 -14.99 -18.58
N SER A 63 -6.47 -16.27 -18.23
CA SER A 63 -5.88 -17.26 -19.13
C SER A 63 -6.57 -17.20 -20.51
N ASP A 64 -5.80 -17.36 -21.59
CA ASP A 64 -6.26 -17.32 -22.98
C ASP A 64 -6.69 -15.94 -23.50
N LYS A 65 -6.51 -14.87 -22.71
CA LYS A 65 -6.78 -13.49 -23.15
C LYS A 65 -5.48 -12.69 -23.30
N GLU A 66 -5.53 -11.69 -24.20
CA GLU A 66 -4.39 -10.81 -24.48
C GLU A 66 -4.38 -9.56 -23.59
N SER A 67 -5.55 -9.20 -23.05
CA SER A 67 -5.71 -7.99 -22.24
C SER A 67 -6.79 -8.14 -21.20
N ALA A 68 -6.66 -7.37 -20.12
CA ALA A 68 -7.69 -7.14 -19.11
C ALA A 68 -8.00 -5.65 -18.99
N ILE A 69 -9.24 -5.32 -18.67
CA ILE A 69 -9.70 -3.95 -18.46
C ILE A 69 -10.40 -3.86 -17.12
N ILE A 70 -10.07 -2.82 -16.35
CA ILE A 70 -10.74 -2.45 -15.12
C ILE A 70 -11.15 -0.99 -15.25
N LYS A 71 -12.43 -0.70 -15.05
CA LYS A 71 -12.98 0.66 -15.04
C LYS A 71 -13.75 0.91 -13.75
N GLY A 72 -13.69 2.10 -13.24
CA GLY A 72 -14.49 2.50 -12.08
C GLY A 72 -14.93 3.95 -12.17
N THR A 73 -16.17 4.20 -11.78
CA THR A 73 -16.70 5.55 -11.61
C THR A 73 -16.60 5.94 -10.14
N ILE A 74 -15.79 6.93 -9.86
CA ILE A 74 -15.58 7.46 -8.51
C ILE A 74 -16.48 8.67 -8.31
N LEU A 75 -17.26 8.68 -7.24
CA LEU A 75 -17.98 9.84 -6.77
C LEU A 75 -17.23 10.50 -5.63
N ASN A 76 -16.80 11.70 -5.91
CA ASN A 76 -16.27 12.68 -4.97
C ASN A 76 -17.08 13.97 -5.21
N ASN A 77 -16.59 15.14 -4.90
CA ASN A 77 -17.28 16.40 -5.22
C ASN A 77 -17.69 16.49 -6.70
N ILE A 78 -16.82 16.07 -7.60
CA ILE A 78 -17.09 15.91 -9.04
C ILE A 78 -16.84 14.45 -9.40
N PRO A 79 -17.78 13.76 -10.08
CA PRO A 79 -17.59 12.38 -10.53
C PRO A 79 -16.51 12.31 -11.62
N TYR A 80 -15.74 11.25 -11.63
CA TYR A 80 -14.74 10.95 -12.66
C TYR A 80 -14.56 9.44 -12.84
N ASN A 81 -14.01 9.06 -13.97
CA ASN A 81 -13.78 7.68 -14.34
C ASN A 81 -12.29 7.34 -14.30
N LEU A 82 -11.95 6.22 -13.69
CA LEU A 82 -10.63 5.63 -13.74
C LEU A 82 -10.66 4.38 -14.61
N GLU A 83 -9.65 4.19 -15.45
CA GLU A 83 -9.52 3.02 -16.30
C GLU A 83 -8.08 2.53 -16.33
N ILE A 84 -7.92 1.20 -16.21
CA ILE A 84 -6.65 0.50 -16.41
C ILE A 84 -6.84 -0.54 -17.49
N ILE A 85 -5.96 -0.54 -18.49
CA ILE A 85 -5.87 -1.55 -19.52
C ILE A 85 -4.53 -2.27 -19.34
N LEU A 86 -4.59 -3.55 -19.04
CA LEU A 86 -3.43 -4.42 -18.92
C LEU A 86 -3.29 -5.23 -20.20
N ASN A 87 -2.15 -5.13 -20.85
CA ASN A 87 -1.74 -6.03 -21.93
C ASN A 87 -0.50 -6.79 -21.48
N LYS A 88 -0.15 -7.89 -22.14
CA LYS A 88 1.00 -8.74 -21.77
C LYS A 88 2.31 -7.97 -21.57
N ASN A 89 2.54 -6.89 -22.32
CA ASN A 89 3.78 -6.13 -22.34
C ASN A 89 3.62 -4.63 -22.00
N LYS A 90 2.38 -4.16 -21.86
CA LYS A 90 2.11 -2.73 -21.68
C LYS A 90 0.88 -2.52 -20.80
N LYS A 91 1.00 -1.50 -19.95
CA LYS A 91 -0.11 -1.00 -19.12
C LYS A 91 -0.46 0.41 -19.56
N GLN A 92 -1.76 0.69 -19.68
CA GLN A 92 -2.28 2.02 -19.97
C GLN A 92 -3.23 2.43 -18.85
N VAL A 93 -3.13 3.66 -18.42
CA VAL A 93 -3.90 4.24 -17.32
C VAL A 93 -4.60 5.50 -17.82
N LYS A 94 -5.88 5.66 -17.52
CA LYS A 94 -6.68 6.81 -17.98
C LYS A 94 -7.53 7.40 -16.86
N ILE A 95 -7.73 8.71 -16.92
CA ILE A 95 -8.71 9.46 -16.15
C ILE A 95 -9.64 10.15 -17.16
N ASP A 96 -10.95 9.91 -17.06
CA ASP A 96 -11.99 10.43 -17.97
C ASP A 96 -11.62 10.24 -19.47
N ASN A 97 -11.21 9.01 -19.82
CA ASN A 97 -10.72 8.57 -21.12
C ASN A 97 -9.38 9.17 -21.58
N ASN A 98 -8.79 10.13 -20.85
CA ASN A 98 -7.52 10.72 -21.18
C ASN A 98 -6.37 9.89 -20.60
N SER A 99 -5.38 9.55 -21.43
CA SER A 99 -4.20 8.80 -20.98
C SER A 99 -3.36 9.61 -20.01
N VAL A 100 -2.93 8.97 -18.91
CA VAL A 100 -2.13 9.59 -17.85
C VAL A 100 -0.66 9.17 -18.00
N SER A 101 0.23 10.14 -18.17
CA SER A 101 1.68 9.91 -18.24
C SER A 101 2.33 9.83 -16.86
N LYS A 102 1.83 10.60 -15.89
CA LYS A 102 2.34 10.65 -14.52
C LYS A 102 1.46 9.81 -13.59
N ILE A 103 1.85 8.58 -13.33
CA ILE A 103 1.07 7.65 -12.49
C ILE A 103 0.80 8.19 -11.08
N GLY A 104 1.68 9.02 -10.51
CA GLY A 104 1.45 9.64 -9.21
C GLY A 104 0.15 10.45 -9.14
N THR A 105 -0.21 11.18 -10.21
CA THR A 105 -1.46 11.95 -10.29
C THR A 105 -2.70 11.07 -10.44
N TYR A 106 -2.52 9.84 -10.90
CA TYR A 106 -3.60 8.85 -10.95
C TYR A 106 -3.86 8.23 -9.56
N ILE A 107 -2.79 7.82 -8.86
CA ILE A 107 -2.90 7.13 -7.55
C ILE A 107 -3.61 8.02 -6.51
N GLU A 108 -3.39 9.33 -6.53
CA GLU A 108 -4.05 10.23 -5.59
C GLU A 108 -5.58 10.38 -5.79
N LYS A 109 -6.12 9.90 -6.92
CA LYS A 109 -7.54 10.04 -7.24
C LYS A 109 -8.43 9.09 -6.45
N MET A 110 -7.93 7.93 -6.07
CA MET A 110 -8.70 6.94 -5.33
C MET A 110 -7.89 6.42 -4.15
N ASN A 111 -8.21 6.89 -2.95
CA ASN A 111 -7.54 6.45 -1.73
C ASN A 111 -8.27 5.25 -1.14
N ILE A 112 -7.54 4.19 -0.88
CA ILE A 112 -8.06 2.97 -0.28
C ILE A 112 -7.16 2.47 0.83
N ILE A 113 -7.76 1.80 1.80
CA ILE A 113 -7.05 1.03 2.82
C ILE A 113 -7.56 -0.41 2.74
N ILE A 114 -6.65 -1.33 2.57
CA ILE A 114 -6.96 -2.76 2.53
C ILE A 114 -6.50 -3.46 3.80
N PHE A 115 -7.37 -4.31 4.34
CA PHE A 115 -7.05 -5.26 5.39
C PHE A 115 -7.12 -6.67 4.79
N TYR A 116 -6.07 -7.45 4.97
CA TYR A 116 -5.98 -8.82 4.46
C TYR A 116 -5.08 -9.68 5.37
N SER A 117 -5.18 -11.00 5.25
CA SER A 117 -4.51 -11.95 6.17
C SER A 117 -2.99 -11.77 6.23
N GLU A 118 -2.35 -11.41 5.11
CA GLU A 118 -0.91 -11.22 5.03
C GLU A 118 -0.40 -9.92 5.67
N ASP A 119 -1.27 -9.03 6.17
CA ASP A 119 -0.86 -7.80 6.88
C ASP A 119 0.06 -8.08 8.08
N LEU A 120 0.01 -9.26 8.68
CA LEU A 120 0.95 -9.69 9.71
C LEU A 120 2.42 -9.72 9.25
N ASN A 121 2.67 -9.78 7.94
CA ASN A 121 4.01 -9.68 7.38
C ASN A 121 4.64 -8.29 7.61
N LEU A 122 3.86 -7.28 7.95
CA LEU A 122 4.41 -5.99 8.40
C LEU A 122 5.23 -6.13 9.68
N ILE A 123 4.89 -7.11 10.54
CA ILE A 123 5.67 -7.40 11.75
C ILE A 123 6.64 -8.55 11.50
N LYS A 124 6.16 -9.70 11.00
CA LYS A 124 6.93 -10.94 10.89
C LYS A 124 7.79 -11.04 9.65
N GLY A 125 7.41 -10.34 8.59
CA GLY A 125 8.05 -10.41 7.28
C GLY A 125 9.35 -9.61 7.17
N PHE A 126 9.89 -9.60 5.97
CA PHE A 126 11.14 -8.92 5.66
C PHE A 126 10.99 -7.39 5.64
N PRO A 127 12.09 -6.64 5.81
CA PRO A 127 12.10 -5.19 5.68
C PRO A 127 11.53 -4.68 4.34
N SER A 128 11.60 -5.47 3.28
CA SER A 128 11.03 -5.16 1.96
C SER A 128 9.52 -4.94 2.00
N GLU A 129 8.78 -5.69 2.83
CA GLU A 129 7.32 -5.53 2.99
C GLU A 129 7.00 -4.19 3.67
N ARG A 130 7.74 -3.82 4.70
CA ARG A 130 7.57 -2.56 5.41
C ARG A 130 7.93 -1.34 4.55
N ARG A 131 8.99 -1.45 3.72
CA ARG A 131 9.31 -0.41 2.72
C ARG A 131 8.24 -0.29 1.64
N LYS A 132 7.71 -1.42 1.17
CA LYS A 132 6.59 -1.44 0.21
C LYS A 132 5.36 -0.76 0.79
N TYR A 133 5.05 -1.05 2.05
CA TYR A 133 3.97 -0.40 2.79
C TYR A 133 4.19 1.13 2.85
N LEU A 134 5.33 1.62 3.37
CA LEU A 134 5.63 3.06 3.43
C LEU A 134 5.53 3.73 2.06
N ASN A 135 6.06 3.09 1.02
CA ASN A 135 6.03 3.64 -0.33
C ASN A 135 4.59 3.74 -0.87
N LEU A 136 3.74 2.77 -0.54
CA LEU A 136 2.34 2.77 -0.96
C LEU A 136 1.57 3.91 -0.28
N GLU A 137 1.63 3.97 1.05
CA GLU A 137 0.89 4.95 1.84
C GLU A 137 1.32 6.38 1.50
N LEU A 138 2.62 6.63 1.42
CA LEU A 138 3.14 7.93 1.04
C LEU A 138 2.80 8.31 -0.42
N SER A 139 2.65 7.34 -1.30
CA SER A 139 2.22 7.59 -2.69
C SER A 139 0.76 8.00 -2.80
N GLN A 140 -0.12 7.52 -1.93
CA GLN A 140 -1.51 7.98 -1.83
C GLN A 140 -1.59 9.45 -1.36
N ILE A 141 -0.70 9.82 -0.43
CA ILE A 141 -0.65 11.15 0.16
C ILE A 141 -0.03 12.16 -0.80
N SER A 142 1.05 11.78 -1.51
CA SER A 142 1.88 12.69 -2.30
C SER A 142 2.29 12.11 -3.66
N PRO A 143 1.76 12.64 -4.77
CA PRO A 143 2.24 12.31 -6.12
C PRO A 143 3.73 12.56 -6.30
N ASN A 144 4.27 13.59 -5.62
CA ASN A 144 5.70 13.89 -5.65
C ASN A 144 6.52 12.75 -5.00
N TYR A 145 6.03 12.17 -3.91
CA TYR A 145 6.70 11.01 -3.31
C TYR A 145 6.75 9.82 -4.27
N TYR A 146 5.61 9.51 -4.91
CA TYR A 146 5.56 8.45 -5.93
C TYR A 146 6.58 8.64 -7.05
N ASN A 147 6.67 9.85 -7.58
CA ASN A 147 7.61 10.16 -8.66
C ASN A 147 9.05 10.06 -8.15
N THR A 148 9.33 10.63 -6.97
CA THR A 148 10.67 10.63 -6.38
C THR A 148 11.18 9.23 -6.07
N ILE A 149 10.35 8.35 -5.48
CA ILE A 149 10.78 6.96 -5.19
C ILE A 149 11.02 6.14 -6.47
N ASN A 150 10.24 6.37 -7.52
CA ASN A 150 10.48 5.70 -8.81
C ASN A 150 11.75 6.21 -9.48
N ASP A 151 12.02 7.51 -9.47
CA ASP A 151 13.25 8.07 -10.00
C ASP A 151 14.47 7.60 -9.20
N TYR A 152 14.37 7.60 -7.87
CA TYR A 152 15.39 7.03 -6.99
C TYR A 152 15.72 5.58 -7.36
N ASN A 153 14.73 4.73 -7.56
CA ASN A 153 14.93 3.32 -7.92
C ASN A 153 15.61 3.16 -9.30
N LYS A 154 15.29 4.03 -10.27
CA LYS A 154 15.98 4.03 -11.58
C LYS A 154 17.45 4.45 -11.44
N LEU A 155 17.71 5.54 -10.71
CA LEU A 155 19.05 6.03 -10.46
C LEU A 155 19.89 5.01 -9.69
N LEU A 156 19.30 4.36 -8.69
CA LEU A 156 19.93 3.28 -7.91
C LEU A 156 20.37 2.12 -8.81
N LYS A 157 19.52 1.69 -9.73
CA LYS A 157 19.86 0.66 -10.70
C LYS A 157 21.05 1.06 -11.57
N ILE A 158 21.05 2.29 -12.10
CA ILE A 158 22.14 2.81 -12.92
C ILE A 158 23.43 2.86 -12.09
N ARG A 159 23.39 3.37 -10.84
CA ARG A 159 24.57 3.42 -9.96
C ARG A 159 25.13 2.02 -9.69
N ASN A 160 24.28 1.04 -9.41
CA ASN A 160 24.70 -0.33 -9.19
C ASN A 160 25.34 -0.97 -10.46
N ASP A 161 24.86 -0.61 -11.65
CA ASP A 161 25.48 -1.04 -12.90
C ASP A 161 26.86 -0.39 -13.09
N TYR A 162 27.05 0.88 -12.70
CA TYR A 162 28.39 1.52 -12.68
C TYR A 162 29.32 0.85 -11.68
N LEU A 163 28.87 0.53 -10.47
CA LEU A 163 29.68 -0.22 -9.47
C LEU A 163 30.15 -1.57 -10.01
N LYS A 164 29.31 -2.29 -10.76
CA LYS A 164 29.70 -3.54 -11.44
C LYS A 164 30.78 -3.32 -12.47
N ARG A 165 30.65 -2.27 -13.31
CA ARG A 165 31.63 -1.93 -14.35
C ARG A 165 32.98 -1.56 -13.72
N ILE A 166 32.99 -0.75 -12.67
CA ILE A 166 34.21 -0.41 -11.91
C ILE A 166 34.87 -1.69 -11.37
N ASN A 167 34.10 -2.57 -10.75
CA ASN A 167 34.65 -3.82 -10.20
C ASN A 167 35.24 -4.74 -11.29
N ASN A 168 34.73 -4.67 -12.53
CA ASN A 168 35.25 -5.42 -13.66
C ASN A 168 36.49 -4.77 -14.31
N GLY A 169 36.96 -3.63 -13.80
CA GLY A 169 38.09 -2.89 -14.37
C GLY A 169 37.76 -2.11 -15.64
N GLU A 170 36.48 -1.87 -15.92
CA GLU A 170 36.06 -1.08 -17.07
C GLU A 170 36.32 0.41 -16.80
N ASP A 171 36.72 1.12 -17.84
CA ASP A 171 36.79 2.59 -17.79
C ASP A 171 35.40 3.19 -17.70
N ILE A 172 35.20 4.12 -16.77
CA ILE A 172 33.94 4.79 -16.54
C ILE A 172 34.09 6.32 -16.52
N ASN A 173 33.04 7.02 -16.88
CA ASN A 173 32.98 8.45 -16.70
C ASN A 173 32.81 8.80 -15.21
N GLN A 174 33.91 9.16 -14.54
CA GLN A 174 33.95 9.48 -13.10
C GLN A 174 33.06 10.70 -12.76
N SER A 175 33.02 11.71 -13.62
CA SER A 175 32.19 12.90 -13.44
C SER A 175 30.71 12.55 -13.47
N TYR A 176 30.30 11.69 -14.39
CA TYR A 176 28.92 11.20 -14.45
C TYR A 176 28.55 10.37 -13.23
N PHE A 177 29.43 9.48 -12.76
CA PHE A 177 29.20 8.68 -11.55
C PHE A 177 29.00 9.56 -10.32
N LYS A 178 29.77 10.66 -10.19
CA LYS A 178 29.61 11.64 -9.12
C LYS A 178 28.26 12.33 -9.21
N ILE A 179 27.89 12.88 -10.37
CA ILE A 179 26.58 13.53 -10.60
C ILE A 179 25.43 12.57 -10.27
N LEU A 180 25.52 11.33 -10.71
CA LEU A 180 24.53 10.29 -10.42
C LEU A 180 24.37 10.05 -8.91
N THR A 181 25.49 10.01 -8.18
CA THR A 181 25.49 9.86 -6.71
C THR A 181 24.85 11.06 -6.01
N ASP A 182 25.14 12.29 -6.48
CA ASP A 182 24.51 13.51 -5.96
C ASP A 182 22.99 13.52 -6.17
N TYR A 183 22.50 13.10 -7.34
CA TYR A 183 21.05 12.96 -7.58
C TYR A 183 20.40 11.92 -6.68
N ILE A 184 21.07 10.79 -6.45
CA ILE A 184 20.58 9.77 -5.49
C ILE A 184 20.48 10.36 -4.08
N MET A 185 21.47 11.11 -3.63
CA MET A 185 21.44 11.77 -2.31
C MET A 185 20.27 12.76 -2.21
N GLU A 186 20.04 13.60 -3.21
CA GLU A 186 18.90 14.54 -3.20
C GLU A 186 17.56 13.82 -3.09
N LYS A 187 17.36 12.74 -3.86
CA LYS A 187 16.14 11.95 -3.78
C LYS A 187 16.01 11.27 -2.41
N SER A 188 17.13 10.77 -1.86
CA SER A 188 17.16 10.14 -0.55
C SER A 188 16.74 11.10 0.56
N VAL A 189 17.25 12.32 0.56
CA VAL A 189 16.87 13.37 1.54
C VAL A 189 15.36 13.53 1.58
N PHE A 190 14.72 13.73 0.45
CA PHE A 190 13.27 13.89 0.39
C PHE A 190 12.52 12.65 0.90
N ILE A 191 12.97 11.43 0.54
CA ILE A 191 12.34 10.19 0.97
C ILE A 191 12.46 10.01 2.48
N TYR A 192 13.64 10.23 3.07
CA TYR A 192 13.85 10.15 4.52
C TYR A 192 12.96 11.12 5.28
N GLN A 193 12.89 12.38 4.83
CA GLN A 193 12.04 13.40 5.46
C GLN A 193 10.55 13.02 5.41
N MET A 194 10.08 12.52 4.27
CA MET A 194 8.69 12.12 4.12
C MET A 194 8.34 10.90 4.97
N ARG A 195 9.23 9.90 5.04
CA ARG A 195 9.03 8.71 5.87
C ARG A 195 9.03 9.06 7.35
N ASN A 196 9.99 9.87 7.80
CA ASN A 196 10.03 10.31 9.21
C ASN A 196 8.74 11.04 9.59
N LYS A 197 8.32 12.04 8.80
CA LYS A 197 7.07 12.77 9.05
C LYS A 197 5.85 11.85 9.10
N TYR A 198 5.81 10.81 8.28
CA TYR A 198 4.71 9.86 8.29
C TYR A 198 4.72 9.00 9.55
N ILE A 199 5.88 8.48 9.95
CA ILE A 199 6.03 7.72 11.20
C ILE A 199 5.71 8.59 12.43
N GLU A 200 6.12 9.85 12.45
CA GLU A 200 5.74 10.80 13.52
C GLU A 200 4.22 10.98 13.61
N ARG A 201 3.53 11.05 12.47
CA ARG A 201 2.06 11.13 12.44
C ARG A 201 1.40 9.84 12.90
N LEU A 202 1.93 8.70 12.48
CA LEU A 202 1.47 7.40 12.98
C LEU A 202 1.61 7.34 14.50
N ASN A 203 2.73 7.81 15.06
CA ASN A 203 2.96 7.84 16.50
C ASN A 203 2.08 8.84 17.29
N LYS A 204 1.40 9.76 16.60
CA LYS A 204 0.39 10.63 17.23
C LYS A 204 -1.00 9.99 17.32
N VAL A 205 -1.28 8.96 16.52
CA VAL A 205 -2.62 8.37 16.41
C VAL A 205 -2.63 6.90 16.84
N CYS A 206 -1.66 6.12 16.39
CA CYS A 206 -1.63 4.68 16.54
C CYS A 206 -1.54 4.20 18.00
N PRO A 207 -0.79 4.85 18.91
CA PRO A 207 -0.74 4.48 20.32
C PRO A 207 -2.11 4.58 21.01
N ASP A 208 -2.88 5.62 20.73
CA ASP A 208 -4.20 5.83 21.31
C ASP A 208 -5.19 4.74 20.86
N ILE A 209 -5.18 4.40 19.56
CA ILE A 209 -5.99 3.31 19.02
C ILE A 209 -5.58 1.97 19.64
N PHE A 210 -4.27 1.71 19.76
CA PHE A 210 -3.76 0.50 20.39
C PHE A 210 -4.22 0.40 21.86
N LYS A 211 -4.15 1.51 22.59
CA LYS A 211 -4.61 1.61 23.98
C LYS A 211 -6.12 1.40 24.09
N GLU A 212 -6.92 2.00 23.21
CA GLU A 212 -8.39 1.79 23.21
C GLU A 212 -8.76 0.31 23.03
N ILE A 213 -8.04 -0.40 22.16
CA ILE A 213 -8.31 -1.81 21.88
C ILE A 213 -7.80 -2.74 23.00
N THR A 214 -6.64 -2.43 23.62
CA THR A 214 -5.95 -3.35 24.52
C THR A 214 -5.99 -2.94 26.00
N GLY A 215 -6.29 -1.68 26.30
CA GLY A 215 -6.10 -1.08 27.61
C GLY A 215 -4.62 -0.84 27.99
N ARG A 216 -3.66 -1.00 27.07
CA ARG A 216 -2.22 -0.94 27.32
C ARG A 216 -1.59 0.30 26.69
N ASP A 217 -0.73 0.95 27.46
CA ASP A 217 0.14 2.04 27.01
C ASP A 217 1.47 1.52 26.47
N GLY A 218 2.33 2.44 25.97
CA GLY A 218 3.71 2.18 25.61
C GLY A 218 3.92 1.63 24.20
N PHE A 219 2.88 1.65 23.35
CA PHE A 219 3.01 1.28 21.94
C PHE A 219 3.62 2.42 21.12
N LYS A 220 4.58 2.10 20.26
CA LYS A 220 5.19 3.05 19.31
C LYS A 220 5.71 2.36 18.06
N ILE A 221 5.86 3.12 16.99
CA ILE A 221 6.49 2.71 15.74
C ILE A 221 7.84 3.43 15.66
N VAL A 222 8.93 2.68 15.49
CA VAL A 222 10.29 3.22 15.47
C VAL A 222 10.86 3.12 14.06
N TYR A 223 11.18 4.27 13.45
CA TYR A 223 11.83 4.32 12.14
C TYR A 223 13.33 4.07 12.27
N SER A 224 13.86 3.21 11.42
CA SER A 224 15.27 2.79 11.39
C SER A 224 15.86 3.10 10.02
N PRO A 225 16.36 4.32 9.76
CA PRO A 225 17.07 4.65 8.53
C PRO A 225 18.38 3.85 8.43
N SER A 226 18.82 3.60 7.20
CA SER A 226 20.05 2.83 6.93
C SER A 226 21.34 3.60 7.22
N ILE A 227 21.23 4.86 7.58
CA ILE A 227 22.33 5.76 8.00
C ILE A 227 22.05 6.31 9.39
N ASN A 228 23.10 6.66 10.13
CA ASN A 228 22.95 7.30 11.42
C ASN A 228 22.54 8.76 11.23
N LEU A 229 21.42 9.14 11.85
CA LEU A 229 20.86 10.48 11.79
C LEU A 229 20.58 11.01 13.19
N GLU A 230 21.12 12.18 13.53
CA GLU A 230 20.76 12.90 14.76
C GLU A 230 19.38 13.57 14.62
N ASN A 231 19.06 14.02 13.42
CA ASN A 231 17.77 14.61 13.07
C ASN A 231 17.50 14.41 11.58
N PHE A 232 16.29 14.78 11.12
CA PHE A 232 15.89 14.65 9.72
C PHE A 232 15.93 15.97 8.94
N GLU A 233 16.82 16.87 9.33
CA GLU A 233 17.12 18.09 8.57
C GLU A 233 17.87 17.75 7.29
N LYS A 234 17.64 18.55 6.25
CA LYS A 234 18.19 18.31 4.91
C LYS A 234 19.71 18.16 4.93
N GLU A 235 20.39 19.06 5.63
CA GLU A 235 21.86 19.08 5.68
C GLU A 235 22.42 17.89 6.49
N THR A 236 21.78 17.51 7.60
CA THR A 236 22.17 16.34 8.39
C THR A 236 22.09 15.08 7.56
N ILE A 237 20.95 14.85 6.87
CA ILE A 237 20.76 13.66 6.02
C ILE A 237 21.80 13.66 4.89
N ARG A 238 22.02 14.81 4.23
CA ARG A 238 22.97 14.93 3.13
C ARG A 238 24.39 14.60 3.55
N ASN A 239 24.84 15.18 4.67
CA ASN A 239 26.19 14.95 5.20
C ASN A 239 26.40 13.49 5.61
N SER A 240 25.45 12.88 6.32
CA SER A 240 25.51 11.47 6.70
C SER A 240 25.54 10.53 5.49
N LEU A 241 24.78 10.84 4.43
CA LEU A 241 24.84 10.07 3.18
C LEU A 241 26.18 10.22 2.46
N LEU A 242 26.69 11.44 2.38
CA LEU A 242 27.99 11.73 1.74
C LEU A 242 29.12 10.97 2.46
N GLU A 243 29.13 11.00 3.78
CA GLU A 243 30.09 10.27 4.60
C GLU A 243 29.94 8.74 4.38
N ALA A 244 28.72 8.22 4.43
CA ALA A 244 28.45 6.79 4.20
C ALA A 244 28.93 6.32 2.82
N PHE A 245 28.68 7.08 1.75
CA PHE A 245 29.13 6.75 0.39
C PHE A 245 30.63 6.84 0.24
N ASN A 246 31.29 7.89 0.79
CA ASN A 246 32.74 8.03 0.70
C ASN A 246 33.47 6.94 1.45
N ASN A 247 33.05 6.63 2.68
CA ASN A 247 33.73 5.67 3.55
C ASN A 247 33.51 4.21 3.10
N ASN A 248 32.49 3.95 2.28
CA ASN A 248 32.15 2.58 1.87
C ASN A 248 32.26 2.32 0.35
N LEU A 249 32.80 3.24 -0.44
CA LEU A 249 32.83 3.12 -1.89
C LEU A 249 33.55 1.84 -2.36
N GLU A 250 34.71 1.52 -1.79
CA GLU A 250 35.44 0.29 -2.11
C GLU A 250 34.64 -0.97 -1.82
N LYS A 251 33.90 -0.97 -0.70
CA LYS A 251 33.02 -2.09 -0.31
C LYS A 251 31.84 -2.20 -1.27
N GLU A 252 31.22 -1.08 -1.65
CA GLU A 252 30.13 -1.04 -2.62
C GLU A 252 30.59 -1.57 -4.01
N ILE A 253 31.79 -1.20 -4.43
CA ILE A 253 32.39 -1.73 -5.68
C ILE A 253 32.53 -3.26 -5.59
N LYS A 254 33.13 -3.79 -4.52
CA LYS A 254 33.33 -5.23 -4.33
C LYS A 254 32.00 -6.01 -4.31
N ILE A 255 30.96 -5.46 -3.65
CA ILE A 255 29.63 -6.09 -3.54
C ILE A 255 28.78 -5.80 -4.78
N LYS A 256 29.18 -4.82 -5.62
CA LYS A 256 28.46 -4.36 -6.85
C LYS A 256 27.07 -3.78 -6.53
N SER A 257 26.92 -3.17 -5.37
CA SER A 257 25.62 -2.66 -4.89
C SER A 257 25.81 -1.50 -3.93
N THR A 258 24.89 -0.56 -4.00
CA THR A 258 24.77 0.56 -3.06
C THR A 258 24.32 0.04 -1.69
N LEU A 259 25.04 0.37 -0.63
CA LEU A 259 24.82 -0.16 0.72
C LEU A 259 23.96 0.75 1.61
N TYR A 260 23.87 2.02 1.29
CA TYR A 260 23.18 3.02 2.12
C TYR A 260 22.12 3.76 1.30
N GLY A 261 21.00 4.06 1.93
CA GLY A 261 19.91 4.79 1.29
C GLY A 261 18.54 4.21 1.65
N PRO A 262 17.45 4.90 1.27
CA PRO A 262 16.07 4.53 1.62
C PRO A 262 15.64 3.12 1.21
N HIS A 263 16.36 2.47 0.31
CA HIS A 263 16.13 1.08 -0.11
C HIS A 263 16.59 0.02 0.92
N HIS A 264 17.28 0.46 1.99
CA HIS A 264 17.69 -0.38 3.11
C HIS A 264 17.02 -0.02 4.44
N ASP A 265 16.17 1.01 4.48
CA ASP A 265 15.46 1.39 5.70
C ASP A 265 14.51 0.32 6.22
N ASP A 266 14.18 0.47 7.48
CA ASP A 266 13.18 -0.35 8.14
C ASP A 266 12.35 0.47 9.14
N PHE A 267 11.32 -0.14 9.71
CA PHE A 267 10.67 0.32 10.92
C PHE A 267 10.18 -0.87 11.75
N ASP A 268 10.07 -0.65 13.04
CA ASP A 268 9.65 -1.68 13.98
C ASP A 268 8.45 -1.25 14.81
N PHE A 269 7.68 -2.23 15.27
CA PHE A 269 6.62 -2.07 16.24
C PHE A 269 7.15 -2.40 17.62
N VAL A 270 7.04 -1.47 18.55
CA VAL A 270 7.59 -1.58 19.90
C VAL A 270 6.48 -1.39 20.94
N LEU A 271 6.44 -2.24 21.93
CA LEU A 271 5.55 -2.14 23.09
C LEU A 271 6.38 -2.24 24.37
N ASN A 272 6.34 -1.20 25.23
CA ASN A 272 7.13 -1.15 26.46
C ASN A 272 8.63 -1.46 26.24
N GLU A 273 9.23 -0.82 25.23
CA GLU A 273 10.63 -0.98 24.80
C GLU A 273 10.95 -2.36 24.18
N GLU A 274 10.01 -3.30 24.10
CA GLU A 274 10.20 -4.60 23.48
C GLU A 274 9.71 -4.61 22.02
N ASN A 275 10.53 -5.15 21.11
CA ASN A 275 10.17 -5.30 19.70
C ASN A 275 9.12 -6.41 19.55
N LEU A 276 7.94 -6.08 19.04
CA LEU A 276 6.82 -7.01 18.85
C LEU A 276 7.11 -8.15 17.86
N ARG A 277 8.09 -8.00 16.97
CA ARG A 277 8.52 -9.07 16.07
C ARG A 277 9.09 -10.25 16.86
N ASN A 278 9.89 -9.96 17.88
CA ASN A 278 10.64 -10.96 18.64
C ASN A 278 9.89 -11.43 19.89
N TYR A 279 9.20 -10.51 20.58
CA TYR A 279 8.65 -10.74 21.93
C TYR A 279 7.12 -10.64 21.97
N GLY A 280 6.49 -10.11 20.91
CA GLY A 280 5.03 -9.94 20.89
C GLY A 280 4.26 -11.24 20.70
N SER A 281 3.21 -11.46 21.52
CA SER A 281 2.25 -12.52 21.23
C SER A 281 1.55 -12.30 19.90
N GLN A 282 1.00 -13.35 19.28
CA GLN A 282 0.24 -13.24 18.03
C GLN A 282 -0.93 -12.25 18.15
N GLY A 283 -1.60 -12.25 19.31
CA GLY A 283 -2.68 -11.30 19.57
C GLY A 283 -2.21 -9.85 19.58
N GLN A 284 -1.08 -9.56 20.26
CA GLN A 284 -0.48 -8.22 20.27
C GLN A 284 -0.03 -7.77 18.86
N GLN A 285 0.57 -8.66 18.10
CA GLN A 285 0.98 -8.39 16.72
C GLN A 285 -0.22 -8.07 15.82
N ARG A 286 -1.31 -8.84 15.90
CA ARG A 286 -2.55 -8.57 15.15
C ARG A 286 -3.15 -7.21 15.52
N ILE A 287 -3.19 -6.88 16.82
CA ILE A 287 -3.73 -5.59 17.26
C ILE A 287 -2.83 -4.43 16.83
N ALA A 288 -1.50 -4.59 16.88
CA ALA A 288 -0.57 -3.58 16.41
C ALA A 288 -0.77 -3.26 14.92
N VAL A 289 -0.93 -4.29 14.08
CA VAL A 289 -1.24 -4.10 12.66
C VAL A 289 -2.62 -3.49 12.46
N LEU A 290 -3.63 -3.94 13.20
CA LEU A 290 -4.97 -3.35 13.16
C LEU A 290 -4.93 -1.86 13.54
N SER A 291 -4.23 -1.50 14.61
CA SER A 291 -4.08 -0.11 15.05
C SER A 291 -3.37 0.76 14.01
N LEU A 292 -2.33 0.21 13.35
CA LEU A 292 -1.66 0.87 12.24
C LEU A 292 -2.65 1.19 11.11
N LYS A 293 -3.40 0.19 10.64
CA LYS A 293 -4.37 0.33 9.54
C LYS A 293 -5.52 1.30 9.87
N LEU A 294 -5.98 1.29 11.11
CA LEU A 294 -6.99 2.25 11.57
C LEU A 294 -6.43 3.68 11.64
N SER A 295 -5.14 3.82 12.00
CA SER A 295 -4.46 5.12 11.99
C SER A 295 -4.32 5.70 10.57
N GLU A 296 -4.12 4.84 9.56
CA GLU A 296 -4.07 5.26 8.16
C GLU A 296 -5.36 5.97 7.72
N ILE A 297 -6.53 5.49 8.20
CA ILE A 297 -7.82 6.10 7.90
C ILE A 297 -7.81 7.58 8.31
N LYS A 298 -7.45 7.84 9.57
CA LYS A 298 -7.40 9.19 10.13
C LYS A 298 -6.37 10.06 9.43
N ILE A 299 -5.18 9.50 9.17
CA ILE A 299 -4.12 10.23 8.47
C ILE A 299 -4.54 10.61 7.05
N LEU A 300 -5.16 9.70 6.30
CA LEU A 300 -5.65 10.00 4.96
C LEU A 300 -6.77 11.03 4.97
N GLN A 301 -7.70 10.96 5.93
CA GLN A 301 -8.73 11.98 6.13
C GLN A 301 -8.13 13.36 6.37
N ASP A 302 -7.13 13.45 7.27
CA ASP A 302 -6.44 14.72 7.58
C ASP A 302 -5.74 15.32 6.35
N TYR A 303 -5.12 14.47 5.51
CA TYR A 303 -4.39 14.93 4.34
C TYR A 303 -5.29 15.26 3.14
N LYS A 304 -6.36 14.49 2.93
CA LYS A 304 -7.20 14.58 1.72
C LYS A 304 -8.53 15.29 1.94
N GLY A 305 -8.94 15.48 3.21
CA GLY A 305 -10.27 16.03 3.54
C GLY A 305 -11.43 15.11 3.14
N THR A 306 -11.16 13.87 2.77
CA THR A 306 -12.15 12.87 2.37
C THR A 306 -11.79 11.51 2.94
N SER A 307 -12.80 10.70 3.26
CA SER A 307 -12.60 9.35 3.76
C SER A 307 -12.12 8.41 2.65
N PRO A 308 -11.14 7.52 2.94
CA PRO A 308 -10.75 6.45 2.02
C PRO A 308 -11.84 5.39 1.88
N ILE A 309 -11.74 4.56 0.85
CA ILE A 309 -12.54 3.35 0.69
C ILE A 309 -11.84 2.23 1.46
N ILE A 310 -12.59 1.50 2.29
CA ILE A 310 -12.07 0.41 3.10
C ILE A 310 -12.35 -0.92 2.42
N LEU A 311 -11.31 -1.71 2.22
CA LEU A 311 -11.40 -3.06 1.67
C LEU A 311 -11.05 -4.08 2.76
N LEU A 312 -11.94 -5.04 3.03
CA LEU A 312 -11.75 -6.09 4.03
C LEU A 312 -11.82 -7.46 3.35
N ASP A 313 -10.64 -8.07 3.10
CA ASP A 313 -10.56 -9.37 2.41
C ASP A 313 -10.51 -10.52 3.40
N ASP A 314 -11.66 -11.13 3.63
CA ASP A 314 -11.91 -12.26 4.55
C ASP A 314 -11.44 -12.02 6.01
N VAL A 315 -11.29 -10.76 6.40
CA VAL A 315 -10.74 -10.37 7.71
C VAL A 315 -11.68 -10.74 8.86
N PHE A 316 -12.99 -10.75 8.59
CA PHE A 316 -13.99 -11.09 9.63
C PHE A 316 -13.90 -12.53 10.10
N SER A 317 -13.41 -13.46 9.30
CA SER A 317 -13.19 -14.86 9.68
C SER A 317 -12.04 -15.01 10.70
N GLU A 318 -11.08 -14.08 10.69
CA GLU A 318 -9.86 -14.15 11.50
C GLU A 318 -9.93 -13.33 12.81
N LEU A 319 -10.91 -12.44 12.94
CA LEU A 319 -11.08 -11.58 14.10
C LEU A 319 -12.10 -12.16 15.09
N ASP A 320 -11.79 -12.07 16.39
CA ASP A 320 -12.77 -12.30 17.44
C ASP A 320 -13.83 -11.18 17.49
N HIS A 321 -14.92 -11.42 18.20
CA HIS A 321 -16.05 -10.49 18.29
C HIS A 321 -15.65 -9.08 18.75
N GLN A 322 -14.73 -8.98 19.71
CA GLN A 322 -14.30 -7.69 20.24
C GLN A 322 -13.50 -6.89 19.24
N LYS A 323 -12.62 -7.54 18.47
CA LYS A 323 -11.84 -6.89 17.41
C LYS A 323 -12.70 -6.49 16.22
N LYS A 324 -13.71 -7.30 15.86
CA LYS A 324 -14.71 -6.93 14.85
C LYS A 324 -15.43 -5.64 15.25
N ASN A 325 -15.93 -5.59 16.48
CA ASN A 325 -16.62 -4.41 16.99
C ASN A 325 -15.72 -3.17 17.05
N ASN A 326 -14.46 -3.35 17.43
CA ASN A 326 -13.49 -2.24 17.41
C ASN A 326 -13.25 -1.73 15.99
N LEU A 327 -12.98 -2.62 15.02
CA LEU A 327 -12.82 -2.23 13.62
C LEU A 327 -14.03 -1.40 13.13
N LEU A 328 -15.25 -1.86 13.44
CA LEU A 328 -16.49 -1.22 13.00
C LEU A 328 -16.76 0.14 13.66
N LYS A 329 -16.31 0.34 14.91
CA LYS A 329 -16.40 1.65 15.58
C LYS A 329 -15.54 2.73 14.91
N PHE A 330 -14.39 2.35 14.34
CA PHE A 330 -13.50 3.26 13.61
C PHE A 330 -13.94 3.51 12.17
N ILE A 331 -14.87 2.70 11.66
CA ILE A 331 -15.46 2.88 10.34
C ILE A 331 -16.68 3.79 10.49
N ASP A 332 -16.53 5.02 10.06
CA ASP A 332 -17.58 6.04 10.10
C ASP A 332 -18.70 5.70 9.10
N ASN A 333 -19.95 6.04 9.41
CA ASN A 333 -21.12 5.82 8.54
C ASN A 333 -20.98 6.47 7.14
N ASP A 334 -20.09 7.44 6.99
CA ASP A 334 -19.81 8.12 5.73
C ASP A 334 -18.72 7.43 4.88
N MET A 335 -18.13 6.34 5.35
CA MET A 335 -17.12 5.58 4.62
C MET A 335 -17.76 4.49 3.77
N GLN A 336 -17.22 4.29 2.58
CA GLN A 336 -17.54 3.09 1.83
C GLN A 336 -16.67 1.93 2.31
N VAL A 337 -17.32 0.82 2.64
CA VAL A 337 -16.67 -0.43 3.06
C VAL A 337 -17.06 -1.54 2.09
N ILE A 338 -16.07 -2.30 1.65
CA ILE A 338 -16.28 -3.48 0.80
C ILE A 338 -15.68 -4.68 1.52
N ILE A 339 -16.54 -5.61 1.92
CA ILE A 339 -16.22 -6.78 2.71
C ILE A 339 -16.34 -8.02 1.83
N THR A 340 -15.36 -8.90 1.84
CA THR A 340 -15.49 -10.24 1.31
C THR A 340 -15.62 -11.26 2.46
N THR A 341 -16.51 -12.23 2.32
CA THR A 341 -16.69 -13.32 3.28
C THR A 341 -17.18 -14.60 2.60
N THR A 342 -16.97 -15.74 3.23
CA THR A 342 -17.49 -17.03 2.76
C THR A 342 -18.98 -17.17 3.01
N ASP A 343 -19.44 -16.68 4.16
CA ASP A 343 -20.83 -16.72 4.61
C ASP A 343 -21.18 -15.45 5.39
N LEU A 344 -22.45 -15.24 5.67
CA LEU A 344 -22.96 -14.09 6.40
C LEU A 344 -23.00 -14.32 7.92
N ASP A 345 -22.85 -15.55 8.39
CA ASP A 345 -23.02 -15.92 9.83
C ASP A 345 -21.93 -15.28 10.71
N ASN A 346 -20.80 -14.96 10.11
CA ASN A 346 -19.68 -14.31 10.80
C ASN A 346 -19.80 -12.77 10.91
N ILE A 347 -20.86 -12.19 10.33
CA ILE A 347 -21.11 -10.74 10.33
C ILE A 347 -22.33 -10.43 11.20
N ASP A 348 -22.23 -9.36 11.99
CA ASP A 348 -23.32 -8.89 12.82
C ASP A 348 -24.56 -8.58 11.98
N LYS A 349 -25.74 -9.04 12.43
CA LYS A 349 -27.01 -8.84 11.74
C LYS A 349 -27.33 -7.36 11.49
N GLN A 350 -26.98 -6.47 12.42
CA GLN A 350 -27.20 -5.03 12.26
C GLN A 350 -26.38 -4.45 11.10
N ILE A 351 -25.23 -5.03 10.78
CA ILE A 351 -24.42 -4.62 9.63
C ILE A 351 -25.02 -5.17 8.36
N ILE A 352 -25.41 -6.44 8.36
CA ILE A 352 -26.06 -7.10 7.21
C ILE A 352 -27.30 -6.31 6.77
N ASP A 353 -28.18 -5.97 7.71
CA ASP A 353 -29.44 -5.27 7.46
C ASP A 353 -29.25 -3.87 6.83
N LYS A 354 -28.07 -3.25 7.03
CA LYS A 354 -27.69 -1.93 6.46
C LYS A 354 -26.81 -2.00 5.24
N SER A 355 -26.43 -3.20 4.83
CA SER A 355 -25.45 -3.42 3.74
C SER A 355 -26.13 -3.81 2.44
N LYS A 356 -25.45 -3.48 1.35
CA LYS A 356 -25.74 -4.10 0.07
C LYS A 356 -25.10 -5.48 0.02
N LEU A 357 -25.89 -6.52 -0.20
CA LEU A 357 -25.42 -7.90 -0.28
C LEU A 357 -25.26 -8.33 -1.75
N ILE A 358 -24.12 -8.93 -2.05
CA ILE A 358 -23.74 -9.33 -3.41
C ILE A 358 -23.17 -10.74 -3.34
N LYS A 359 -23.89 -11.70 -3.92
CA LYS A 359 -23.45 -13.10 -3.97
C LYS A 359 -22.70 -13.38 -5.27
N ILE A 360 -21.50 -13.91 -5.13
CA ILE A 360 -20.64 -14.29 -6.26
C ILE A 360 -20.56 -15.80 -6.37
N ASP A 361 -20.83 -16.33 -7.55
CA ASP A 361 -20.57 -17.70 -7.95
C ASP A 361 -19.87 -17.75 -9.31
N LYS A 362 -18.74 -18.46 -9.39
CA LYS A 362 -17.92 -18.65 -10.61
C LYS A 362 -17.66 -17.35 -11.39
N GLY A 363 -17.35 -16.26 -10.67
CA GLY A 363 -17.08 -14.96 -11.28
C GLY A 363 -18.33 -14.25 -11.85
N LYS A 364 -19.52 -14.59 -11.38
CA LYS A 364 -20.78 -13.94 -11.77
C LYS A 364 -21.55 -13.52 -10.53
N ILE A 365 -22.29 -12.42 -10.65
CA ILE A 365 -23.28 -12.04 -9.63
C ILE A 365 -24.50 -12.93 -9.82
N VAL A 366 -24.88 -13.69 -8.81
CA VAL A 366 -26.04 -14.58 -8.82
C VAL A 366 -27.20 -14.05 -7.98
N GLU A 367 -26.92 -13.15 -7.04
CA GLU A 367 -27.90 -12.51 -6.19
C GLU A 367 -27.41 -11.13 -5.77
N GLU A 368 -28.30 -10.16 -5.73
CA GLU A 368 -28.02 -8.79 -5.30
C GLU A 368 -29.23 -8.29 -4.49
N VAL A 369 -29.02 -7.98 -3.21
CA VAL A 369 -30.05 -7.50 -2.28
C VAL A 369 -29.57 -6.20 -1.66
N ARG A 370 -30.46 -5.24 -1.61
CA ARG A 370 -30.26 -3.94 -0.94
C ARG A 370 -30.65 -3.99 0.51
#